data_4ed62c03af47c447d1d036ad8eb84ddb
#
_entry.id   4ed62c03af47c447d1d036ad8eb84ddb
#
_cell.length_a   1.000
_cell.length_b   1.000
_cell.length_c   1.000
_cell.angle_alpha   90.00
_cell.angle_beta   90.00
_cell.angle_gamma   90.00
#
_symmetry.space_group_name_H-M   'P 1'
#
loop_
_entity.id
_entity.type
_entity.pdbx_description
1 polymer ?
#
loop_
_entity_poly.entity_id
_entity_poly.type
_entity_poly.pdbx_seq_one_letter_code
_entity_poly.pdbx_strand_id
1 'polypeptide(L)'
;MHPQIRQSKSGKCPICGMDLIPLKYISDKTTGPSELKLSEEAEKLAEVETSPVEGKFATVEIRMIGTIAFDEETMAFITARMPGRIDRLFANYTGIAVKKGDHIAEVYSPDLLLIQRELIESLNLIKTSKPDDEFAKRILNSVREKYRLWGFSEKQVQEIIDKGKVSDHLTITAPISGIVIEKSVNEGKYYEKGEKLFTIADLSKVWVKLEAYETDLAWIRYGQDVEFSAEAYPGKTFRGRIAFIKPFMNEKTRTIEVRLNAENNDGLLKPGMFVNAILRAKIAENGKVINTSLAGKWISPMHPEIVKDGPGVCDICGMPLVPAESLGFADANDKNFAPPLIIPASAPLITGKRAVVYVAVPGKKSVYEGREIRLGPRAGDYYIVEAGLKEGENVVVKGNFKIDSSLQILAKPSMMMPTSGSTDGNISGEKINVSTSATLPGEEIMQSYFSIHKALSEDRLDDAVKQAASLDNRYSSNLSSSKDLKTARENFAIISTGLYREISAARKKIRMPVYRFFCPMAFDNKGAFWLQDNDKIQNPYFGSVMSKCGELQESISETE
;
A
#
# COMPACT_ATOMS: atom_id res chain seq x y z
N MET A 1 -7.37 -3.57 -46.17
CA MET A 1 -8.50 -2.95 -45.43
C MET A 1 -9.43 -3.99 -44.80
N HIS A 2 -9.64 -5.18 -45.38
CA HIS A 2 -10.48 -6.26 -44.82
C HIS A 2 -9.67 -7.56 -44.70
N PRO A 3 -8.83 -7.75 -43.70
CA PRO A 3 -7.89 -8.89 -43.60
C PRO A 3 -8.59 -10.24 -43.38
N GLN A 4 -9.86 -10.21 -42.97
CA GLN A 4 -10.68 -11.41 -42.83
C GLN A 4 -11.14 -12.00 -44.16
N ILE A 5 -11.10 -11.25 -45.25
CA ILE A 5 -11.48 -11.76 -46.58
C ILE A 5 -10.29 -12.52 -47.20
N ARG A 6 -10.39 -13.83 -47.24
CA ARG A 6 -9.39 -14.73 -47.87
C ARG A 6 -10.07 -15.46 -49.01
N GLN A 7 -9.48 -15.40 -50.20
CA GLN A 7 -9.93 -16.17 -51.38
C GLN A 7 -8.77 -16.96 -51.97
N SER A 8 -9.07 -18.13 -52.47
CA SER A 8 -8.06 -19.05 -53.08
C SER A 8 -7.57 -18.59 -54.45
N LYS A 9 -8.21 -17.62 -55.06
CA LYS A 9 -7.88 -17.08 -56.40
C LYS A 9 -7.72 -15.56 -56.33
N SER A 10 -6.92 -14.99 -57.22
CA SER A 10 -6.81 -13.56 -57.42
C SER A 10 -8.18 -12.97 -57.76
N GLY A 11 -8.54 -11.86 -57.16
CA GLY A 11 -9.84 -11.20 -57.34
C GLY A 11 -9.94 -9.93 -56.52
N LYS A 12 -11.15 -9.35 -56.49
CA LYS A 12 -11.44 -8.13 -55.74
C LYS A 12 -12.12 -8.45 -54.40
N CYS A 13 -11.81 -7.65 -53.41
CA CYS A 13 -12.46 -7.76 -52.11
C CYS A 13 -13.99 -7.49 -52.25
N PRO A 14 -14.85 -8.39 -51.82
CA PRO A 14 -16.30 -8.25 -52.00
C PRO A 14 -16.90 -7.08 -51.17
N ILE A 15 -16.15 -6.56 -50.18
CA ILE A 15 -16.63 -5.47 -49.32
C ILE A 15 -16.21 -4.09 -49.88
N CYS A 16 -14.95 -3.94 -50.35
CA CYS A 16 -14.43 -2.62 -50.77
C CYS A 16 -13.98 -2.55 -52.22
N GLY A 17 -14.07 -3.61 -53.02
CA GLY A 17 -13.72 -3.65 -54.43
C GLY A 17 -12.24 -3.55 -54.77
N MET A 18 -11.35 -3.42 -53.78
CA MET A 18 -9.89 -3.37 -54.02
C MET A 18 -9.32 -4.74 -54.34
N ASP A 19 -8.27 -4.74 -55.17
CA ASP A 19 -7.61 -6.00 -55.56
C ASP A 19 -7.02 -6.71 -54.33
N LEU A 20 -7.24 -8.04 -54.30
CA LEU A 20 -6.66 -8.89 -53.26
C LEU A 20 -5.19 -9.12 -53.58
N ILE A 21 -4.32 -8.87 -52.60
CA ILE A 21 -2.89 -9.09 -52.69
C ILE A 21 -2.62 -10.57 -52.39
N PRO A 22 -1.83 -11.29 -53.21
CA PRO A 22 -1.49 -12.67 -52.93
C PRO A 22 -0.69 -12.76 -51.64
N LEU A 23 -1.21 -13.52 -50.67
CA LEU A 23 -0.49 -13.90 -49.47
C LEU A 23 0.60 -14.87 -49.89
N LYS A 24 1.81 -14.33 -50.14
CA LYS A 24 2.98 -15.20 -50.26
C LYS A 24 3.24 -15.80 -48.87
N TYR A 25 2.77 -17.02 -48.66
CA TYR A 25 3.25 -17.82 -47.54
C TYR A 25 4.76 -18.01 -47.74
N ILE A 26 5.53 -17.17 -47.10
CA ILE A 26 6.92 -17.50 -46.80
C ILE A 26 6.84 -18.49 -45.64
N SER A 27 6.55 -19.75 -45.99
CA SER A 27 6.78 -20.88 -45.09
C SER A 27 8.29 -21.10 -45.05
N ASP A 28 9.02 -20.20 -44.41
CA ASP A 28 10.37 -20.45 -43.98
C ASP A 28 10.26 -21.55 -42.89
N LYS A 29 10.52 -22.80 -43.29
CA LYS A 29 10.60 -23.97 -42.39
C LYS A 29 11.67 -23.82 -41.30
N THR A 30 12.32 -22.65 -41.23
CA THR A 30 13.42 -22.31 -40.34
C THR A 30 12.99 -21.46 -39.14
N THR A 31 11.73 -20.98 -39.06
CA THR A 31 11.24 -20.17 -37.93
C THR A 31 10.30 -21.00 -37.06
N GLY A 32 10.51 -20.93 -35.74
CA GLY A 32 9.66 -21.60 -34.77
C GLY A 32 8.21 -21.07 -34.77
N PRO A 33 7.29 -21.73 -34.07
CA PRO A 33 5.86 -21.37 -34.07
C PRO A 33 5.59 -19.96 -33.51
N SER A 34 6.44 -19.46 -32.62
CA SER A 34 6.35 -18.10 -31.99
C SER A 34 7.33 -17.09 -32.59
N GLU A 35 8.14 -17.48 -33.60
CA GLU A 35 9.14 -16.59 -34.19
C GLU A 35 8.56 -15.81 -35.39
N LEU A 36 8.90 -14.52 -35.48
CA LEU A 36 8.64 -13.64 -36.62
C LEU A 36 9.95 -13.16 -37.20
N LYS A 37 10.15 -13.38 -38.52
CA LYS A 37 11.25 -12.79 -39.28
C LYS A 37 10.74 -11.58 -40.05
N LEU A 38 11.31 -10.42 -39.80
CA LEU A 38 11.05 -9.19 -40.54
C LEU A 38 12.07 -9.02 -41.68
N SER A 39 11.68 -8.38 -42.79
CA SER A 39 12.64 -7.88 -43.74
C SER A 39 13.36 -6.64 -43.18
N GLU A 40 14.56 -6.33 -43.67
CA GLU A 40 15.32 -5.16 -43.22
C GLU A 40 14.54 -3.84 -43.44
N GLU A 41 13.75 -3.76 -44.53
CA GLU A 41 12.89 -2.61 -44.79
C GLU A 41 11.72 -2.54 -43.80
N ALA A 42 11.12 -3.69 -43.48
CA ALA A 42 10.02 -3.75 -42.52
C ALA A 42 10.49 -3.42 -41.10
N GLU A 43 11.68 -3.85 -40.72
CA GLU A 43 12.30 -3.54 -39.42
C GLU A 43 12.58 -2.03 -39.28
N LYS A 44 13.17 -1.42 -40.33
CA LYS A 44 13.39 0.04 -40.39
C LYS A 44 12.08 0.83 -40.34
N LEU A 45 11.07 0.39 -41.12
CA LEU A 45 9.74 1.02 -41.13
C LEU A 45 9.01 0.85 -39.79
N ALA A 46 9.26 -0.24 -39.10
CA ALA A 46 8.71 -0.49 -37.77
C ALA A 46 9.47 0.28 -36.68
N GLU A 47 10.63 0.85 -36.99
CA GLU A 47 11.53 1.49 -36.03
C GLU A 47 11.80 0.60 -34.82
N VAL A 48 12.18 -0.66 -35.08
CA VAL A 48 12.41 -1.62 -33.99
C VAL A 48 13.69 -1.25 -33.26
N GLU A 49 13.54 -0.97 -31.97
CA GLU A 49 14.65 -0.76 -31.05
C GLU A 49 14.63 -1.84 -29.98
N THR A 50 15.80 -2.33 -29.60
CA THR A 50 15.96 -3.33 -28.56
C THR A 50 16.79 -2.81 -27.41
N SER A 51 16.52 -3.30 -26.20
CA SER A 51 17.29 -3.04 -25.00
C SER A 51 17.66 -4.36 -24.32
N PRO A 52 18.89 -4.47 -23.78
CA PRO A 52 19.27 -5.66 -23.05
C PRO A 52 18.49 -5.80 -21.74
N VAL A 53 18.21 -7.03 -21.35
CA VAL A 53 17.74 -7.38 -20.02
C VAL A 53 18.92 -7.30 -19.07
N GLU A 54 18.86 -6.41 -18.11
CA GLU A 54 19.95 -6.16 -17.17
C GLU A 54 19.57 -6.58 -15.74
N GLY A 55 20.53 -7.18 -15.03
CA GLY A 55 20.44 -7.35 -13.59
C GLY A 55 20.84 -6.05 -12.86
N LYS A 56 19.87 -5.23 -12.45
CA LYS A 56 20.12 -3.93 -11.81
C LYS A 56 19.07 -3.59 -10.77
N PHE A 57 19.51 -2.97 -9.68
CA PHE A 57 18.57 -2.42 -8.70
C PHE A 57 17.86 -1.19 -9.28
N ALA A 58 16.59 -1.33 -9.61
CA ALA A 58 15.78 -0.23 -10.05
C ALA A 58 15.58 0.77 -8.91
N THR A 59 15.65 2.06 -9.21
CA THR A 59 15.35 3.13 -8.26
C THR A 59 14.00 3.73 -8.62
N VAL A 60 13.07 3.75 -7.67
CA VAL A 60 11.81 4.47 -7.77
C VAL A 60 11.96 5.83 -7.14
N GLU A 61 11.63 6.88 -7.86
CA GLU A 61 11.48 8.21 -7.32
C GLU A 61 10.02 8.48 -6.98
N ILE A 62 9.74 8.66 -5.70
CA ILE A 62 8.42 9.00 -5.19
C ILE A 62 8.43 10.49 -4.85
N ARG A 63 7.57 11.23 -5.53
CA ARG A 63 7.41 12.66 -5.30
C ARG A 63 6.21 12.90 -4.43
N MET A 64 6.42 13.55 -3.31
CA MET A 64 5.38 13.88 -2.33
C MET A 64 5.37 15.37 -2.10
N ILE A 65 4.19 15.91 -1.88
CA ILE A 65 3.99 17.29 -1.46
C ILE A 65 3.52 17.30 -0.01
N GLY A 66 3.77 18.39 0.69
CA GLY A 66 3.33 18.49 2.06
C GLY A 66 3.59 19.85 2.69
N THR A 67 3.51 19.88 4.01
CA THR A 67 3.70 21.09 4.80
C THR A 67 4.57 20.83 6.02
N ILE A 68 5.26 21.86 6.45
CA ILE A 68 5.97 21.85 7.72
C ILE A 68 4.97 22.07 8.84
N ALA A 69 5.07 21.28 9.90
CA ALA A 69 4.25 21.38 11.10
C ALA A 69 5.12 21.49 12.35
N PHE A 70 4.52 21.92 13.44
CA PHE A 70 5.18 21.86 14.75
C PHE A 70 5.44 20.41 15.13
N ASP A 71 6.55 20.20 15.84
CA ASP A 71 6.80 18.95 16.53
C ASP A 71 5.95 18.93 17.81
N GLU A 72 4.92 18.09 17.82
CA GLU A 72 3.96 18.01 18.93
C GLU A 72 4.61 17.48 20.22
N GLU A 73 5.74 16.74 20.11
CA GLU A 73 6.48 16.20 21.25
C GLU A 73 7.28 17.30 22.00
N THR A 74 7.62 18.38 21.30
CA THR A 74 8.39 19.50 21.85
C THR A 74 7.52 20.69 22.26
N MET A 75 6.20 20.53 22.23
CA MET A 75 5.27 21.58 22.65
C MET A 75 5.04 21.56 24.15
N ALA A 76 5.00 22.73 24.76
CA ALA A 76 4.64 22.89 26.16
C ALA A 76 3.40 23.78 26.32
N PHE A 77 2.43 23.26 27.04
CA PHE A 77 1.22 23.98 27.40
C PHE A 77 1.37 24.60 28.80
N ILE A 78 1.16 25.88 28.89
CA ILE A 78 1.06 26.59 30.18
C ILE A 78 -0.43 26.66 30.53
N THR A 79 -0.84 25.86 31.50
CA THR A 79 -2.21 25.81 32.01
C THR A 79 -2.30 26.46 33.39
N ALA A 80 -3.42 27.07 33.67
CA ALA A 80 -3.71 27.66 34.97
C ALA A 80 -3.83 26.59 36.07
N ARG A 81 -3.03 26.67 37.12
CA ARG A 81 -3.05 25.72 38.22
C ARG A 81 -4.07 26.07 39.30
N MET A 82 -4.44 27.36 39.36
CA MET A 82 -5.41 27.94 40.26
C MET A 82 -6.20 29.02 39.52
N PRO A 83 -7.40 29.39 39.99
CA PRO A 83 -8.14 30.51 39.41
C PRO A 83 -7.47 31.83 39.76
N GLY A 84 -7.62 32.82 38.90
CA GLY A 84 -7.01 34.11 39.11
C GLY A 84 -7.28 35.11 37.99
N ARG A 85 -6.54 36.22 38.01
CA ARG A 85 -6.59 37.28 37.01
C ARG A 85 -5.19 37.53 36.48
N ILE A 86 -5.07 37.75 35.17
CA ILE A 86 -3.82 38.19 34.54
C ILE A 86 -3.67 39.69 34.82
N ASP A 87 -2.65 40.08 35.57
CA ASP A 87 -2.39 41.50 35.84
C ASP A 87 -1.42 42.10 34.84
N ARG A 88 -0.42 41.32 34.41
CA ARG A 88 0.57 41.76 33.41
C ARG A 88 0.99 40.64 32.50
N LEU A 89 1.18 40.95 31.20
CA LEU A 89 1.73 40.05 30.20
C LEU A 89 3.10 40.53 29.74
N PHE A 90 4.12 39.69 29.91
CA PHE A 90 5.46 39.92 29.33
C PHE A 90 5.52 39.39 27.91
N ALA A 91 4.93 38.21 27.68
CA ALA A 91 4.72 37.64 26.33
C ALA A 91 3.32 38.04 25.82
N ASN A 92 3.17 39.26 25.32
CA ASN A 92 1.87 39.86 25.00
C ASN A 92 1.40 39.62 23.57
N TYR A 93 2.19 38.99 22.72
CA TYR A 93 1.83 38.59 21.32
C TYR A 93 2.40 37.22 20.95
N THR A 94 1.79 36.59 19.95
CA THR A 94 2.28 35.32 19.37
C THR A 94 3.48 35.57 18.48
N GLY A 95 4.40 34.60 18.42
CA GLY A 95 5.64 34.73 17.67
C GLY A 95 6.83 35.25 18.48
N ILE A 96 6.64 35.62 19.73
CA ILE A 96 7.74 36.04 20.62
C ILE A 96 8.60 34.83 21.01
N ALA A 97 9.92 34.99 20.93
CA ALA A 97 10.87 34.00 21.40
C ALA A 97 11.08 34.12 22.89
N VAL A 98 11.07 33.01 23.60
CA VAL A 98 11.26 32.91 25.04
C VAL A 98 12.28 31.84 25.38
N LYS A 99 13.05 32.05 26.46
CA LYS A 99 13.95 31.06 27.01
C LYS A 99 13.35 30.40 28.23
N LYS A 100 13.75 29.16 28.50
CA LYS A 100 13.33 28.48 29.73
C LYS A 100 13.63 29.32 30.94
N GLY A 101 12.59 29.60 31.76
CA GLY A 101 12.67 30.47 32.96
C GLY A 101 12.30 31.94 32.73
N ASP A 102 12.15 32.38 31.45
CA ASP A 102 11.69 33.76 31.19
C ASP A 102 10.28 33.98 31.72
N HIS A 103 10.03 35.23 32.17
CA HIS A 103 8.74 35.62 32.66
C HIS A 103 7.73 35.73 31.50
N ILE A 104 6.61 35.07 31.61
CA ILE A 104 5.53 35.06 30.60
C ILE A 104 4.37 35.96 31.02
N ALA A 105 3.93 35.82 32.25
CA ALA A 105 2.83 36.58 32.80
C ALA A 105 2.97 36.74 34.32
N GLU A 106 2.36 37.79 34.85
CA GLU A 106 2.16 38.02 36.27
C GLU A 106 0.68 37.90 36.58
N VAL A 107 0.34 37.07 37.56
CA VAL A 107 -1.03 36.70 37.86
C VAL A 107 -1.35 36.95 39.32
N TYR A 108 -2.54 37.47 39.59
CA TYR A 108 -3.11 37.60 40.90
C TYR A 108 -4.04 36.40 41.18
N SER A 109 -3.90 35.79 42.36
CA SER A 109 -4.81 34.75 42.82
C SER A 109 -5.05 34.79 44.31
N PRO A 110 -6.34 34.86 44.74
CA PRO A 110 -6.69 34.80 46.16
C PRO A 110 -6.25 33.47 46.81
N ASP A 111 -6.32 32.35 46.08
CA ASP A 111 -5.92 31.05 46.58
C ASP A 111 -4.42 30.99 46.86
N LEU A 112 -3.62 31.71 46.09
CA LEU A 112 -2.18 31.85 46.32
C LEU A 112 -1.88 32.54 47.65
N LEU A 113 -2.64 33.58 47.97
CA LEU A 113 -2.50 34.30 49.23
C LEU A 113 -2.77 33.38 50.42
N LEU A 114 -3.83 32.58 50.36
CA LEU A 114 -4.20 31.63 51.40
C LEU A 114 -3.12 30.61 51.67
N ILE A 115 -2.64 29.96 50.61
CA ILE A 115 -1.61 28.89 50.75
C ILE A 115 -0.27 29.47 51.22
N GLN A 116 0.09 30.68 50.80
CA GLN A 116 1.30 31.35 51.31
C GLN A 116 1.21 31.67 52.80
N ARG A 117 0.06 32.14 53.28
CA ARG A 117 -0.18 32.33 54.71
C ARG A 117 -0.03 31.01 55.48
N GLU A 118 -0.68 29.93 55.01
CA GLU A 118 -0.54 28.61 55.62
C GLU A 118 0.93 28.17 55.72
N LEU A 119 1.76 28.40 54.67
CA LEU A 119 3.17 28.08 54.68
C LEU A 119 3.95 28.91 55.72
N ILE A 120 3.76 30.22 55.73
CA ILE A 120 4.46 31.11 56.67
C ILE A 120 4.04 30.80 58.11
N GLU A 121 2.76 30.56 58.39
CA GLU A 121 2.26 30.17 59.69
C GLU A 121 2.83 28.82 60.15
N SER A 122 2.91 27.83 59.26
CA SER A 122 3.52 26.53 59.56
C SER A 122 5.01 26.64 59.88
N LEU A 123 5.73 27.55 59.19
CA LEU A 123 7.14 27.85 59.49
C LEU A 123 7.29 28.56 60.85
N ASN A 124 6.42 29.51 61.17
CA ASN A 124 6.43 30.20 62.45
C ASN A 124 6.12 29.22 63.59
N LEU A 125 5.19 28.27 63.37
CA LEU A 125 4.89 27.21 64.32
C LEU A 125 6.15 26.38 64.65
N ILE A 126 6.92 25.98 63.65
CA ILE A 126 8.19 25.26 63.85
C ILE A 126 9.20 26.11 64.62
N LYS A 127 9.32 27.39 64.30
CA LYS A 127 10.25 28.32 65.01
C LYS A 127 9.90 28.52 66.49
N THR A 128 8.61 28.43 66.84
CA THR A 128 8.12 28.63 68.20
C THR A 128 7.93 27.33 69.00
N SER A 129 7.88 26.18 68.32
CA SER A 129 7.74 24.85 68.92
C SER A 129 9.11 24.31 69.39
N LYS A 130 9.06 23.25 70.21
CA LYS A 130 10.28 22.54 70.62
C LYS A 130 10.99 21.92 69.42
N PRO A 131 12.36 21.77 69.44
CA PRO A 131 13.13 21.28 68.27
C PRO A 131 12.69 19.94 67.70
N ASP A 132 11.99 19.08 68.46
CA ASP A 132 11.54 17.75 68.08
C ASP A 132 10.01 17.61 67.96
N ASP A 133 9.30 18.72 67.78
CA ASP A 133 7.84 18.70 67.62
C ASP A 133 7.47 18.09 66.27
N GLU A 134 7.18 16.78 66.29
CA GLU A 134 6.77 16.02 65.09
C GLU A 134 5.44 16.52 64.49
N PHE A 135 4.56 17.16 65.30
CA PHE A 135 3.30 17.68 64.80
C PHE A 135 3.52 18.90 63.92
N ALA A 136 4.35 19.85 64.36
CA ALA A 136 4.71 21.00 63.56
C ALA A 136 5.43 20.62 62.25
N LYS A 137 6.32 19.62 62.31
CA LYS A 137 7.00 19.07 61.12
C LYS A 137 6.00 18.42 60.12
N ARG A 138 4.99 17.70 60.63
CA ARG A 138 3.92 17.11 59.79
C ARG A 138 3.08 18.16 59.10
N ILE A 139 2.70 19.21 59.77
CA ILE A 139 1.94 20.33 59.17
C ILE A 139 2.77 20.95 58.04
N LEU A 140 4.03 21.30 58.26
CA LEU A 140 4.88 21.89 57.22
C LEU A 140 5.03 20.98 56.02
N ASN A 141 5.22 19.68 56.25
CA ASN A 141 5.33 18.70 55.15
C ASN A 141 4.03 18.58 54.37
N SER A 142 2.87 18.61 55.03
CA SER A 142 1.56 18.63 54.40
C SER A 142 1.35 19.87 53.50
N VAL A 143 1.76 21.02 53.98
CA VAL A 143 1.68 22.27 53.19
C VAL A 143 2.65 22.24 52.02
N ARG A 144 3.89 21.78 52.20
CA ARG A 144 4.85 21.60 51.09
C ARG A 144 4.32 20.62 50.03
N GLU A 145 3.70 19.51 50.45
CA GLU A 145 3.08 18.57 49.54
C GLU A 145 1.93 19.19 48.73
N LYS A 146 1.13 20.07 49.37
CA LYS A 146 0.08 20.86 48.70
C LYS A 146 0.66 21.75 47.61
N TYR A 147 1.81 22.42 47.84
CA TYR A 147 2.55 23.18 46.81
C TYR A 147 3.04 22.30 45.67
N ARG A 148 3.60 21.15 46.02
CA ARG A 148 4.05 20.17 45.00
C ARG A 148 2.92 19.71 44.11
N LEU A 149 1.76 19.40 44.71
CA LEU A 149 0.55 19.02 43.96
C LEU A 149 0.03 20.13 43.05
N TRP A 150 0.24 21.39 43.44
CA TRP A 150 -0.06 22.55 42.60
C TRP A 150 1.05 22.83 41.57
N GLY A 151 2.10 22.02 41.59
CA GLY A 151 3.20 22.03 40.61
C GLY A 151 4.19 23.17 40.81
N PHE A 152 4.30 23.71 41.99
CA PHE A 152 5.41 24.61 42.33
C PHE A 152 6.70 23.80 42.42
N SER A 153 7.80 24.36 41.91
CA SER A 153 9.12 23.81 42.13
C SER A 153 9.60 24.09 43.56
N GLU A 154 10.48 23.22 44.06
CA GLU A 154 11.08 23.45 45.39
C GLU A 154 11.79 24.81 45.48
N LYS A 155 12.41 25.28 44.39
CA LYS A 155 13.02 26.62 44.35
C LYS A 155 12.01 27.75 44.58
N GLN A 156 10.84 27.67 43.94
CA GLN A 156 9.78 28.68 44.15
C GLN A 156 9.25 28.65 45.56
N VAL A 157 9.09 27.46 46.15
CA VAL A 157 8.68 27.33 47.57
C VAL A 157 9.75 27.90 48.47
N GLN A 158 11.04 27.64 48.22
CA GLN A 158 12.14 28.19 49.01
C GLN A 158 12.23 29.72 48.90
N GLU A 159 12.03 30.29 47.71
CA GLU A 159 11.98 31.74 47.53
C GLU A 159 10.85 32.41 48.35
N ILE A 160 9.69 31.76 48.48
CA ILE A 160 8.60 32.24 49.33
C ILE A 160 9.02 32.21 50.81
N ILE A 161 9.69 31.12 51.21
CA ILE A 161 10.22 30.95 52.58
C ILE A 161 11.25 32.02 52.92
N ASP A 162 12.20 32.27 52.01
CA ASP A 162 13.29 33.24 52.20
C ASP A 162 12.80 34.67 52.23
N LYS A 163 11.82 35.00 51.38
CA LYS A 163 11.17 36.33 51.39
C LYS A 163 10.37 36.59 52.67
N GLY A 164 9.82 35.56 53.30
CA GLY A 164 9.06 35.64 54.54
C GLY A 164 7.82 36.55 54.49
N LYS A 165 7.42 37.00 53.31
CA LYS A 165 6.26 37.87 53.08
C LYS A 165 5.34 37.22 52.02
N VAL A 166 4.05 37.37 52.25
CA VAL A 166 3.02 36.95 51.30
C VAL A 166 3.08 37.88 50.09
N SER A 167 3.12 37.28 48.89
CA SER A 167 2.98 37.99 47.61
C SER A 167 1.60 37.70 47.03
N ASP A 168 0.92 38.75 46.62
CA ASP A 168 -0.38 38.63 45.93
C ASP A 168 -0.27 38.30 44.46
N HIS A 169 0.95 38.36 43.91
CA HIS A 169 1.25 38.06 42.53
C HIS A 169 2.18 36.85 42.41
N LEU A 170 1.93 36.04 41.37
CA LEU A 170 2.78 34.94 40.94
C LEU A 170 3.24 35.18 39.52
N THR A 171 4.53 35.06 39.30
CA THR A 171 5.12 35.08 37.96
C THR A 171 5.06 33.69 37.35
N ILE A 172 4.39 33.57 36.21
CA ILE A 172 4.41 32.36 35.37
C ILE A 172 5.65 32.44 34.48
N THR A 173 6.45 31.37 34.49
CA THR A 173 7.69 31.29 33.71
C THR A 173 7.57 30.26 32.59
N ALA A 174 8.37 30.42 31.52
CA ALA A 174 8.46 29.50 30.41
C ALA A 174 9.06 28.16 30.87
N PRO A 175 8.37 27.03 30.65
CA PRO A 175 8.90 25.70 31.00
C PRO A 175 10.00 25.21 30.05
N ILE A 176 9.98 25.67 28.79
CA ILE A 176 10.92 25.36 27.72
C ILE A 176 11.36 26.65 27.01
N SER A 177 12.46 26.59 26.30
CA SER A 177 12.84 27.61 25.33
C SER A 177 12.11 27.34 24.01
N GLY A 178 11.65 28.40 23.34
CA GLY A 178 10.88 28.24 22.09
C GLY A 178 10.15 29.52 21.69
N ILE A 179 9.11 29.38 20.93
CA ILE A 179 8.26 30.47 20.44
C ILE A 179 6.85 30.31 20.97
N VAL A 180 6.25 31.38 21.43
CA VAL A 180 4.84 31.41 21.85
C VAL A 180 3.97 31.32 20.58
N ILE A 181 3.33 30.17 20.35
CA ILE A 181 2.50 29.94 19.16
C ILE A 181 1.02 30.28 19.39
N GLU A 182 0.57 30.22 20.64
CA GLU A 182 -0.79 30.54 20.99
C GLU A 182 -0.84 31.27 22.35
N LYS A 183 -1.67 32.30 22.41
CA LYS A 183 -1.96 33.08 23.60
C LYS A 183 -3.47 33.17 23.77
N SER A 184 -4.02 32.53 24.79
CA SER A 184 -5.47 32.45 25.07
C SER A 184 -5.95 33.50 26.08
N VAL A 185 -5.05 34.32 26.60
CA VAL A 185 -5.35 35.28 27.68
C VAL A 185 -4.88 36.70 27.35
N ASN A 186 -5.54 37.68 27.93
CA ASN A 186 -5.19 39.09 27.86
C ASN A 186 -5.08 39.68 29.28
N GLU A 187 -4.42 40.83 29.42
CA GLU A 187 -4.37 41.57 30.70
C GLU A 187 -5.78 41.89 31.19
N GLY A 188 -6.02 41.73 32.47
CA GLY A 188 -7.32 41.92 33.11
C GLY A 188 -8.26 40.71 32.96
N LYS A 189 -7.94 39.69 32.14
CA LYS A 189 -8.80 38.51 32.00
C LYS A 189 -8.73 37.63 33.24
N TYR A 190 -9.91 37.23 33.75
CA TYR A 190 -10.03 36.16 34.73
C TYR A 190 -9.97 34.82 34.04
N TYR A 191 -9.32 33.86 34.68
CA TYR A 191 -9.16 32.49 34.18
C TYR A 191 -9.47 31.49 35.28
N GLU A 192 -9.90 30.29 34.83
CA GLU A 192 -10.24 29.19 35.73
C GLU A 192 -9.11 28.15 35.79
N LYS A 193 -9.16 27.31 36.84
CA LYS A 193 -8.21 26.19 36.97
C LYS A 193 -8.33 25.24 35.80
N GLY A 194 -7.19 24.91 35.18
CA GLY A 194 -7.09 24.01 33.99
C GLY A 194 -7.22 24.76 32.67
N GLU A 195 -7.55 26.05 32.65
CA GLU A 195 -7.61 26.84 31.41
C GLU A 195 -6.21 26.96 30.79
N LYS A 196 -6.13 26.78 29.46
CA LYS A 196 -4.89 26.95 28.71
C LYS A 196 -4.59 28.42 28.54
N LEU A 197 -3.41 28.83 28.99
CA LEU A 197 -2.98 30.25 28.95
C LEU A 197 -2.10 30.52 27.75
N PHE A 198 -1.07 29.68 27.55
CA PHE A 198 -0.10 29.78 26.46
C PHE A 198 0.29 28.41 25.93
N THR A 199 0.69 28.38 24.67
CA THR A 199 1.38 27.26 24.05
C THR A 199 2.73 27.74 23.54
N ILE A 200 3.80 27.04 23.93
CA ILE A 200 5.17 27.31 23.49
C ILE A 200 5.64 26.08 22.70
N ALA A 201 6.27 26.32 21.55
CA ALA A 201 6.86 25.26 20.74
C ALA A 201 8.36 25.51 20.55
N ASP A 202 9.14 24.48 20.69
CA ASP A 202 10.55 24.49 20.27
C ASP A 202 10.59 24.21 18.75
N LEU A 203 11.24 25.11 18.00
CA LEU A 203 11.37 24.98 16.55
C LEU A 203 12.76 24.42 16.12
N SER A 204 13.57 23.93 17.04
CA SER A 204 14.84 23.28 16.71
C SER A 204 14.65 22.01 15.90
N LYS A 205 13.51 21.37 16.08
CA LYS A 205 13.01 20.25 15.27
C LYS A 205 11.62 20.58 14.76
N VAL A 206 11.32 20.09 13.57
CA VAL A 206 10.01 20.27 12.94
C VAL A 206 9.54 18.98 12.31
N TRP A 207 8.26 18.81 12.25
CA TRP A 207 7.66 17.73 11.45
C TRP A 207 7.40 18.21 10.03
N VAL A 208 7.66 17.32 9.08
CA VAL A 208 7.24 17.51 7.69
C VAL A 208 6.15 16.47 7.41
N LYS A 209 4.93 16.92 7.23
CA LYS A 209 3.76 16.09 6.92
C LYS A 209 3.61 16.04 5.40
N LEU A 210 3.93 14.89 4.81
CA LEU A 210 3.87 14.64 3.37
C LEU A 210 2.66 13.79 3.03
N GLU A 211 2.13 13.98 1.84
CA GLU A 211 1.04 13.16 1.30
C GLU A 211 1.58 12.20 0.23
N ALA A 212 1.47 10.91 0.48
CA ALA A 212 1.84 9.84 -0.43
C ALA A 212 0.60 9.21 -1.06
N TYR A 213 0.64 8.89 -2.35
CA TYR A 213 -0.45 8.17 -3.02
C TYR A 213 -0.45 6.68 -2.66
N GLU A 214 -1.61 6.05 -2.74
CA GLU A 214 -1.81 4.62 -2.47
C GLU A 214 -0.84 3.74 -3.27
N THR A 215 -0.60 4.08 -4.54
CA THR A 215 0.32 3.36 -5.43
C THR A 215 1.77 3.36 -4.97
N ASP A 216 2.17 4.37 -4.20
CA ASP A 216 3.55 4.58 -3.78
C ASP A 216 3.88 3.90 -2.44
N LEU A 217 2.84 3.51 -1.69
CA LEU A 217 2.99 2.87 -0.38
C LEU A 217 3.79 1.58 -0.40
N ALA A 218 3.78 0.87 -1.54
CA ALA A 218 4.59 -0.32 -1.71
C ALA A 218 6.09 -0.08 -1.46
N TRP A 219 6.56 1.16 -1.60
CA TRP A 219 7.97 1.54 -1.55
C TRP A 219 8.35 2.43 -0.36
N ILE A 220 7.36 2.91 0.38
CA ILE A 220 7.58 3.78 1.54
C ILE A 220 7.73 2.91 2.78
N ARG A 221 8.83 3.09 3.50
CA ARG A 221 9.14 2.35 4.74
C ARG A 221 9.55 3.30 5.85
N TYR A 222 9.22 2.93 7.08
CA TYR A 222 9.68 3.60 8.28
C TYR A 222 11.22 3.63 8.33
N GLY A 223 11.79 4.78 8.71
CA GLY A 223 13.23 4.95 8.81
C GLY A 223 13.96 5.31 7.52
N GLN A 224 13.28 5.43 6.37
CA GLN A 224 13.90 5.91 5.13
C GLN A 224 14.25 7.40 5.21
N ASP A 225 15.38 7.75 4.60
CA ASP A 225 15.78 9.14 4.42
C ASP A 225 15.06 9.75 3.21
N VAL A 226 14.55 10.97 3.38
CA VAL A 226 13.82 11.72 2.35
C VAL A 226 14.49 13.08 2.17
N GLU A 227 14.72 13.47 0.93
CA GLU A 227 15.17 14.81 0.58
C GLU A 227 13.97 15.69 0.26
N PHE A 228 13.94 16.89 0.82
CA PHE A 228 12.86 17.83 0.53
C PHE A 228 13.38 19.26 0.37
N SER A 229 12.65 20.07 -0.37
CA SER A 229 12.89 21.48 -0.57
C SER A 229 11.68 22.28 -0.14
N ALA A 230 11.91 23.43 0.48
CA ALA A 230 10.84 24.38 0.80
C ALA A 230 10.81 25.45 -0.30
N GLU A 231 9.61 25.82 -0.75
CA GLU A 231 9.44 26.83 -1.82
C GLU A 231 10.05 28.20 -1.44
N ALA A 232 10.07 28.52 -0.14
CA ALA A 232 10.68 29.74 0.35
C ALA A 232 12.20 29.80 0.20
N TYR A 233 12.87 28.67 -0.04
CA TYR A 233 14.34 28.58 -0.17
C TYR A 233 14.73 27.78 -1.41
N PRO A 234 14.57 28.35 -2.63
CA PRO A 234 14.93 27.67 -3.88
C PRO A 234 16.40 27.25 -3.89
N GLY A 235 16.64 25.99 -4.27
CA GLY A 235 18.00 25.43 -4.35
C GLY A 235 18.58 24.90 -3.04
N LYS A 236 17.92 25.12 -1.89
CA LYS A 236 18.32 24.50 -0.62
C LYS A 236 17.58 23.19 -0.42
N THR A 237 18.31 22.10 -0.27
CA THR A 237 17.77 20.76 0.02
C THR A 237 17.94 20.46 1.50
N PHE A 238 16.87 20.02 2.12
CA PHE A 238 16.83 19.55 3.50
C PHE A 238 16.66 18.04 3.50
N ARG A 239 16.96 17.42 4.63
CA ARG A 239 16.80 15.97 4.83
C ARG A 239 15.97 15.71 6.07
N GLY A 240 15.14 14.70 5.98
CA GLY A 240 14.39 14.17 7.11
C GLY A 240 14.27 12.67 7.01
N ARG A 241 13.88 12.03 8.11
CA ARG A 241 13.69 10.59 8.16
C ARG A 241 12.23 10.27 8.43
N ILE A 242 11.67 9.27 7.73
CA ILE A 242 10.30 8.83 7.93
C ILE A 242 10.16 8.28 9.35
N ALA A 243 9.40 8.98 10.17
CA ALA A 243 9.16 8.65 11.57
C ALA A 243 7.79 8.01 11.78
N PHE A 244 6.84 8.28 10.89
CA PHE A 244 5.50 7.74 11.03
C PHE A 244 4.79 7.67 9.66
N ILE A 245 4.06 6.59 9.45
CA ILE A 245 3.16 6.40 8.31
C ILE A 245 1.77 6.20 8.90
N LYS A 246 0.84 7.06 8.57
CA LYS A 246 -0.52 7.03 9.12
C LYS A 246 -1.22 5.73 8.70
N PRO A 247 -1.86 4.99 9.62
CA PRO A 247 -2.45 3.69 9.32
C PRO A 247 -3.81 3.77 8.59
N PHE A 248 -4.28 4.97 8.29
CA PHE A 248 -5.53 5.21 7.57
C PHE A 248 -5.34 6.28 6.50
N MET A 249 -6.09 6.14 5.43
CA MET A 249 -6.05 7.00 4.25
C MET A 249 -7.03 8.17 4.39
N ASN A 250 -6.70 9.28 3.78
CA ASN A 250 -7.65 10.36 3.55
C ASN A 250 -8.52 9.99 2.33
N GLU A 251 -9.80 9.72 2.58
CA GLU A 251 -10.74 9.26 1.54
C GLU A 251 -10.96 10.29 0.42
N LYS A 252 -10.80 11.60 0.72
CA LYS A 252 -11.02 12.67 -0.27
C LYS A 252 -9.86 12.81 -1.24
N THR A 253 -8.63 12.74 -0.74
CA THR A 253 -7.41 12.91 -1.54
C THR A 253 -6.83 11.59 -2.01
N ARG A 254 -7.24 10.45 -1.43
CA ARG A 254 -6.67 9.12 -1.60
C ARG A 254 -5.16 9.10 -1.33
N THR A 255 -4.76 9.86 -0.33
CA THR A 255 -3.37 9.95 0.13
C THR A 255 -3.24 9.44 1.55
N ILE A 256 -2.03 9.03 1.90
CA ILE A 256 -1.64 8.69 3.27
C ILE A 256 -0.61 9.70 3.73
N GLU A 257 -0.79 10.20 4.95
CA GLU A 257 0.15 11.10 5.57
C GLU A 257 1.39 10.35 6.03
N VAL A 258 2.55 10.80 5.54
CA VAL A 258 3.89 10.33 5.93
C VAL A 258 4.58 11.46 6.67
N ARG A 259 4.95 11.22 7.92
CA ARG A 259 5.61 12.21 8.78
C ARG A 259 7.12 11.97 8.79
N LEU A 260 7.86 13.04 8.53
CA LEU A 260 9.31 13.08 8.71
C LEU A 260 9.66 13.91 9.94
N ASN A 261 10.70 13.50 10.64
CA ASN A 261 11.40 14.36 11.60
C ASN A 261 12.54 15.06 10.87
N ALA A 262 12.61 16.37 10.98
CA ALA A 262 13.64 17.18 10.34
C ALA A 262 14.27 18.14 11.36
N GLU A 263 15.60 18.23 11.36
CA GLU A 263 16.33 19.21 12.16
C GLU A 263 16.24 20.60 11.54
N ASN A 264 16.09 21.61 12.37
CA ASN A 264 15.93 23.01 11.99
C ASN A 264 16.86 23.92 12.77
N ASN A 265 18.14 23.55 12.84
CA ASN A 265 19.13 24.29 13.63
C ASN A 265 19.32 25.75 13.14
N ASP A 266 19.12 25.97 11.83
CA ASP A 266 19.20 27.31 11.22
C ASP A 266 17.93 28.16 11.41
N GLY A 267 16.83 27.57 11.93
CA GLY A 267 15.53 28.24 12.11
C GLY A 267 14.85 28.63 10.78
N LEU A 268 15.27 28.06 9.65
CA LEU A 268 14.74 28.41 8.34
C LEU A 268 13.38 27.76 8.05
N LEU A 269 13.18 26.53 8.56
CA LEU A 269 11.94 25.79 8.38
C LEU A 269 10.88 26.32 9.34
N LYS A 270 9.85 26.94 8.79
CA LYS A 270 8.74 27.50 9.59
C LYS A 270 7.47 26.68 9.37
N PRO A 271 6.75 26.33 10.43
CA PRO A 271 5.46 25.69 10.31
C PRO A 271 4.51 26.46 9.37
N GLY A 272 3.78 25.72 8.53
CA GLY A 272 2.93 26.27 7.49
C GLY A 272 3.59 26.43 6.10
N MET A 273 4.92 26.28 5.99
CA MET A 273 5.59 26.28 4.68
C MET A 273 5.26 25.03 3.87
N PHE A 274 5.04 25.20 2.56
CA PHE A 274 4.93 24.11 1.62
C PHE A 274 6.28 23.51 1.27
N VAL A 275 6.30 22.20 1.09
CA VAL A 275 7.50 21.45 0.72
C VAL A 275 7.21 20.45 -0.38
N ASN A 276 8.23 20.25 -1.23
CA ASN A 276 8.29 19.21 -2.23
C ASN A 276 9.37 18.20 -1.81
N ALA A 277 9.00 16.96 -1.66
CA ALA A 277 9.88 15.90 -1.19
C ALA A 277 10.09 14.83 -2.26
N ILE A 278 11.28 14.24 -2.27
CA ILE A 278 11.65 13.13 -3.14
C ILE A 278 12.23 12.02 -2.28
N LEU A 279 11.57 10.88 -2.31
CA LEU A 279 12.08 9.64 -1.75
C LEU A 279 12.63 8.78 -2.89
N ARG A 280 13.89 8.33 -2.77
CA ARG A 280 14.52 7.40 -3.73
C ARG A 280 14.63 6.03 -3.09
N ALA A 281 13.72 5.13 -3.48
CA ALA A 281 13.72 3.75 -3.01
C ALA A 281 14.41 2.83 -4.04
N LYS A 282 15.46 2.14 -3.63
CA LYS A 282 16.06 1.04 -4.40
C LYS A 282 15.30 -0.24 -4.12
N ILE A 283 14.98 -0.99 -5.16
CA ILE A 283 14.11 -2.16 -5.06
C ILE A 283 14.89 -3.43 -5.37
N ALA A 284 14.72 -4.41 -4.47
CA ALA A 284 15.24 -5.76 -4.59
C ALA A 284 14.28 -6.67 -5.37
N GLU A 285 14.71 -7.89 -5.64
CA GLU A 285 13.93 -8.97 -6.23
C GLU A 285 12.59 -9.14 -5.46
N ASN A 286 11.89 -9.51 -5.01
CA ASN A 286 10.65 -9.64 -4.22
C ASN A 286 9.97 -8.32 -3.79
N GLY A 287 10.32 -7.19 -4.40
CA GLY A 287 9.72 -5.90 -4.08
C GLY A 287 10.09 -5.32 -2.71
N LYS A 288 11.12 -5.84 -2.04
CA LYS A 288 11.64 -5.25 -0.80
C LYS A 288 12.49 -4.03 -1.11
N VAL A 289 12.43 -3.05 -0.22
CA VAL A 289 13.25 -1.83 -0.34
C VAL A 289 14.65 -2.09 0.20
N ILE A 290 15.66 -1.66 -0.54
CA ILE A 290 17.06 -1.70 -0.10
C ILE A 290 17.42 -0.36 0.53
N ASN A 291 17.97 -0.42 1.72
CA ASN A 291 18.65 0.72 2.33
C ASN A 291 19.99 0.25 2.91
N THR A 292 21.08 0.54 2.20
CA THR A 292 22.42 0.12 2.60
C THR A 292 22.88 0.73 3.93
N SER A 293 22.33 1.89 4.33
CA SER A 293 22.66 2.54 5.60
C SER A 293 21.98 1.86 6.81
N LEU A 294 20.93 1.11 6.58
CA LEU A 294 20.14 0.42 7.60
C LEU A 294 20.33 -1.10 7.59
N ALA A 295 21.11 -1.62 6.65
CA ALA A 295 21.37 -3.04 6.52
C ALA A 295 22.02 -3.63 7.77
N GLY A 296 21.40 -4.68 8.34
CA GLY A 296 21.88 -5.35 9.55
C GLY A 296 21.80 -4.50 10.82
N LYS A 297 21.11 -3.35 10.79
CA LYS A 297 20.98 -2.46 11.93
C LYS A 297 19.64 -2.63 12.64
N TRP A 298 19.62 -2.15 13.88
CA TRP A 298 18.45 -2.16 14.74
C TRP A 298 17.91 -0.75 14.92
N ILE A 299 16.59 -0.57 14.74
CA ILE A 299 15.93 0.74 14.71
C ILE A 299 14.87 0.78 15.80
N SER A 300 14.68 1.95 16.44
CA SER A 300 13.58 2.16 17.36
C SER A 300 12.25 2.27 16.59
N PRO A 301 11.20 1.53 16.98
CA PRO A 301 9.88 1.65 16.35
C PRO A 301 9.20 3.03 16.51
N MET A 302 9.61 3.80 17.52
CA MET A 302 9.04 5.13 17.83
C MET A 302 9.99 6.28 17.42
N HIS A 303 11.32 6.03 17.46
CA HIS A 303 12.33 7.06 17.24
C HIS A 303 13.30 6.58 16.16
N PRO A 304 13.00 6.78 14.86
CA PRO A 304 13.77 6.24 13.73
C PRO A 304 15.19 6.81 13.62
N GLU A 305 15.45 7.93 14.30
CA GLU A 305 16.78 8.49 14.44
C GLU A 305 17.72 7.61 15.29
N ILE A 306 17.15 6.79 16.17
CA ILE A 306 17.93 5.87 17.01
C ILE A 306 18.16 4.57 16.25
N VAL A 307 19.36 4.44 15.70
CA VAL A 307 19.83 3.27 14.95
C VAL A 307 21.09 2.74 15.65
N LYS A 308 21.11 1.44 15.95
CA LYS A 308 22.26 0.75 16.59
C LYS A 308 22.69 -0.46 15.77
N ASP A 309 23.92 -0.90 15.97
CA ASP A 309 24.50 -2.04 15.25
C ASP A 309 24.05 -3.42 15.81
N GLY A 310 23.29 -3.43 16.91
CA GLY A 310 22.86 -4.66 17.57
C GLY A 310 21.56 -4.49 18.36
N PRO A 311 21.03 -5.59 18.89
CA PRO A 311 19.83 -5.56 19.72
C PRO A 311 20.06 -4.72 20.98
N GLY A 312 19.03 -4.01 21.42
CA GLY A 312 19.10 -3.12 22.59
C GLY A 312 17.79 -2.42 22.82
N VAL A 313 17.85 -1.34 23.61
CA VAL A 313 16.70 -0.48 23.90
C VAL A 313 16.93 0.93 23.34
N CYS A 314 15.83 1.61 23.05
CA CYS A 314 15.84 3.01 22.62
C CYS A 314 16.26 3.93 23.78
N ASP A 315 17.20 4.83 23.54
CA ASP A 315 17.71 5.74 24.57
C ASP A 315 16.68 6.81 24.98
N ILE A 316 15.64 7.03 24.17
CA ILE A 316 14.61 8.03 24.43
C ILE A 316 13.42 7.42 25.18
N CYS A 317 12.87 6.29 24.70
CA CYS A 317 11.64 5.71 25.24
C CYS A 317 11.82 4.37 25.97
N GLY A 318 13.03 3.79 25.98
CA GLY A 318 13.32 2.52 26.63
C GLY A 318 12.73 1.27 25.94
N MET A 319 12.03 1.42 24.81
CA MET A 319 11.45 0.29 24.07
C MET A 319 12.54 -0.52 23.36
N PRO A 320 12.33 -1.84 23.16
CA PRO A 320 13.28 -2.67 22.43
C PRO A 320 13.40 -2.22 20.98
N LEU A 321 14.62 -2.23 20.47
CA LEU A 321 14.88 -2.00 19.05
C LEU A 321 14.47 -3.22 18.23
N VAL A 322 14.06 -2.99 16.99
CA VAL A 322 13.68 -4.04 16.02
C VAL A 322 14.68 -4.07 14.87
N PRO A 323 14.97 -5.24 14.27
CA PRO A 323 15.84 -5.32 13.11
C PRO A 323 15.18 -4.62 11.90
N ALA A 324 15.99 -3.94 11.07
CA ALA A 324 15.51 -3.20 9.91
C ALA A 324 14.71 -4.08 8.93
N GLU A 325 15.06 -5.36 8.82
CA GLU A 325 14.40 -6.33 7.96
C GLU A 325 12.93 -6.55 8.36
N SER A 326 12.61 -6.45 9.65
CA SER A 326 11.22 -6.56 10.16
C SER A 326 10.34 -5.37 9.71
N LEU A 327 10.96 -4.26 9.32
CA LEU A 327 10.29 -3.06 8.81
C LEU A 327 10.12 -3.07 7.28
N GLY A 328 10.42 -4.21 6.62
CA GLY A 328 10.25 -4.41 5.18
C GLY A 328 11.46 -4.01 4.34
N PHE A 329 12.63 -3.84 4.96
CA PHE A 329 13.88 -3.70 4.23
C PHE A 329 14.42 -5.07 3.80
N ALA A 330 15.18 -5.08 2.72
CA ALA A 330 15.93 -6.25 2.31
C ALA A 330 17.20 -6.39 3.18
N ASP A 331 17.55 -7.63 3.53
CA ASP A 331 18.83 -7.90 4.18
C ASP A 331 19.95 -7.74 3.15
N ALA A 332 20.70 -6.65 3.25
CA ALA A 332 21.84 -6.39 2.34
C ALA A 332 23.07 -7.27 2.62
N ASN A 333 23.06 -8.03 3.72
CA ASN A 333 24.11 -8.98 4.05
C ASN A 333 23.82 -10.40 3.52
N ASP A 334 22.64 -10.64 2.96
CA ASP A 334 22.33 -11.91 2.34
C ASP A 334 23.21 -12.11 1.09
N LYS A 335 24.10 -13.11 1.16
CA LYS A 335 25.04 -13.44 0.06
C LYS A 335 24.33 -13.84 -1.25
N ASN A 336 23.02 -14.12 -1.21
CA ASN A 336 22.19 -14.43 -2.35
C ASN A 336 21.47 -13.20 -2.94
N PHE A 337 21.88 -12.00 -2.59
CA PHE A 337 21.27 -10.76 -3.01
C PHE A 337 21.66 -10.41 -4.45
N ALA A 338 21.11 -11.14 -5.41
CA ALA A 338 21.26 -10.83 -6.83
C ALA A 338 20.40 -9.62 -7.22
N PRO A 339 20.90 -8.70 -8.06
CA PRO A 339 20.07 -7.64 -8.60
C PRO A 339 18.93 -8.24 -9.43
N PRO A 340 17.69 -7.74 -9.28
CA PRO A 340 16.55 -8.22 -10.05
C PRO A 340 16.75 -7.94 -11.54
N LEU A 341 16.24 -8.83 -12.40
CA LEU A 341 16.18 -8.56 -13.84
C LEU A 341 15.17 -7.43 -14.09
N ILE A 342 15.58 -6.44 -14.85
CA ILE A 342 14.73 -5.31 -15.24
C ILE A 342 14.64 -5.18 -16.76
N ILE A 343 13.48 -4.69 -17.21
CA ILE A 343 13.25 -4.31 -18.60
C ILE A 343 12.60 -2.93 -18.66
N PRO A 344 12.84 -2.12 -19.70
CA PRO A 344 12.15 -0.85 -19.87
C PRO A 344 10.63 -1.01 -19.89
N ALA A 345 9.92 -0.06 -19.29
CA ALA A 345 8.46 -0.10 -19.16
C ALA A 345 7.71 -0.12 -20.51
N SER A 346 8.38 0.28 -21.59
CA SER A 346 7.86 0.24 -22.95
C SER A 346 7.95 -1.14 -23.63
N ALA A 347 8.73 -2.08 -23.06
CA ALA A 347 8.95 -3.37 -23.69
C ALA A 347 7.75 -4.34 -23.59
N PRO A 348 7.09 -4.53 -22.43
CA PRO A 348 6.01 -5.48 -22.28
C PRO A 348 4.71 -4.96 -22.88
N LEU A 349 4.01 -5.82 -23.61
CA LEU A 349 2.61 -5.64 -24.00
C LEU A 349 1.75 -6.34 -22.94
N ILE A 350 0.98 -5.55 -22.21
CA ILE A 350 0.18 -6.04 -21.08
C ILE A 350 -1.28 -6.13 -21.49
N THR A 351 -1.85 -7.34 -21.36
CA THR A 351 -3.28 -7.61 -21.62
C THR A 351 -3.90 -8.25 -20.38
N GLY A 352 -4.62 -7.47 -19.61
CA GLY A 352 -5.28 -7.98 -18.40
C GLY A 352 -4.30 -8.66 -17.44
N LYS A 353 -4.28 -10.00 -17.44
CA LYS A 353 -3.43 -10.82 -16.56
C LYS A 353 -2.11 -11.28 -17.18
N ARG A 354 -1.87 -10.96 -18.46
CA ARG A 354 -0.71 -11.48 -19.21
C ARG A 354 0.18 -10.35 -19.67
N ALA A 355 1.49 -10.60 -19.65
CA ALA A 355 2.49 -9.73 -20.23
C ALA A 355 3.32 -10.51 -21.26
N VAL A 356 3.44 -9.97 -22.46
CA VAL A 356 4.21 -10.56 -23.56
C VAL A 356 5.31 -9.58 -23.95
N VAL A 357 6.51 -10.10 -24.16
CA VAL A 357 7.64 -9.34 -24.71
C VAL A 357 8.13 -10.02 -25.98
N TYR A 358 8.73 -9.24 -26.86
CA TYR A 358 9.41 -9.75 -28.05
C TYR A 358 10.91 -9.74 -27.81
N VAL A 359 11.52 -10.93 -27.87
CA VAL A 359 12.95 -11.14 -27.63
C VAL A 359 13.64 -11.34 -28.98
N ALA A 360 14.73 -10.63 -29.23
CA ALA A 360 15.56 -10.86 -30.40
C ALA A 360 16.28 -12.22 -30.28
N VAL A 361 16.13 -13.08 -31.28
CA VAL A 361 16.71 -14.41 -31.25
C VAL A 361 18.23 -14.34 -31.50
N PRO A 362 19.07 -14.82 -30.58
CA PRO A 362 20.52 -14.77 -30.74
C PRO A 362 21.00 -15.45 -32.02
N GLY A 363 21.88 -14.77 -32.75
CA GLY A 363 22.46 -15.31 -34.00
C GLY A 363 21.57 -15.25 -35.24
N LYS A 364 20.33 -14.80 -35.13
CA LYS A 364 19.41 -14.58 -36.27
C LYS A 364 19.08 -13.10 -36.40
N LYS A 365 19.45 -12.47 -37.54
CA LYS A 365 19.10 -11.06 -37.80
C LYS A 365 17.61 -10.93 -38.06
N SER A 366 17.00 -9.88 -37.45
CA SER A 366 15.60 -9.49 -37.67
C SER A 366 14.58 -10.58 -37.34
N VAL A 367 14.92 -11.47 -36.40
CA VAL A 367 14.02 -12.54 -35.92
C VAL A 367 13.69 -12.28 -34.45
N TYR A 368 12.40 -12.20 -34.19
CA TYR A 368 11.86 -11.90 -32.85
C TYR A 368 10.94 -13.02 -32.41
N GLU A 369 11.07 -13.41 -31.15
CA GLU A 369 10.24 -14.45 -30.52
C GLU A 369 9.31 -13.78 -29.50
N GLY A 370 8.00 -14.03 -29.62
CA GLY A 370 7.02 -13.63 -28.62
C GLY A 370 7.08 -14.58 -27.41
N ARG A 371 7.35 -14.02 -26.23
CA ARG A 371 7.48 -14.79 -24.99
C ARG A 371 6.60 -14.19 -23.90
N GLU A 372 5.83 -15.05 -23.25
CA GLU A 372 5.06 -14.66 -22.07
C GLU A 372 5.98 -14.57 -20.85
N ILE A 373 5.86 -13.48 -20.11
CA ILE A 373 6.67 -13.20 -18.92
C ILE A 373 5.78 -12.93 -17.72
N ARG A 374 6.34 -13.13 -16.54
CA ARG A 374 5.72 -12.69 -15.30
C ARG A 374 6.42 -11.43 -14.83
N LEU A 375 5.63 -10.33 -14.82
CA LEU A 375 6.09 -9.05 -14.34
C LEU A 375 5.85 -8.94 -12.84
N GLY A 376 6.86 -8.44 -12.15
CA GLY A 376 6.74 -7.87 -10.84
C GLY A 376 6.29 -6.40 -10.89
N PRO A 377 6.50 -5.66 -9.81
CA PRO A 377 6.08 -4.27 -9.73
C PRO A 377 6.86 -3.36 -10.70
N ARG A 378 6.21 -2.29 -11.11
CA ARG A 378 6.85 -1.25 -11.92
C ARG A 378 7.72 -0.36 -11.03
N ALA A 379 8.97 -0.19 -11.40
CA ALA A 379 9.95 0.63 -10.71
C ALA A 379 10.39 1.80 -11.61
N GLY A 380 9.66 2.91 -11.53
CA GLY A 380 9.90 4.08 -12.39
C GLY A 380 9.69 3.75 -13.87
N ASP A 381 10.77 3.87 -14.67
CA ASP A 381 10.75 3.58 -16.10
C ASP A 381 11.04 2.11 -16.45
N TYR A 382 11.09 1.23 -15.44
CA TYR A 382 11.38 -0.17 -15.59
C TYR A 382 10.30 -1.05 -14.96
N TYR A 383 10.18 -2.29 -15.46
CA TYR A 383 9.49 -3.38 -14.77
C TYR A 383 10.51 -4.38 -14.26
N ILE A 384 10.27 -4.89 -13.06
CA ILE A 384 10.99 -6.05 -12.53
C ILE A 384 10.43 -7.30 -13.21
N VAL A 385 11.31 -8.20 -13.62
CA VAL A 385 10.92 -9.48 -14.24
C VAL A 385 11.12 -10.61 -13.25
N GLU A 386 10.02 -11.27 -12.87
CA GLU A 386 10.05 -12.40 -11.94
C GLU A 386 10.38 -13.72 -12.65
N ALA A 387 9.92 -13.87 -13.90
CA ALA A 387 10.18 -15.07 -14.69
C ALA A 387 9.96 -14.83 -16.19
N GLY A 388 10.65 -15.64 -17.01
CA GLY A 388 10.45 -15.67 -18.46
C GLY A 388 11.57 -15.07 -19.28
N LEU A 389 12.53 -14.35 -18.68
CA LEU A 389 13.70 -13.77 -19.34
C LEU A 389 15.00 -14.18 -18.65
N LYS A 390 16.10 -14.05 -19.38
CA LYS A 390 17.47 -14.24 -18.88
C LYS A 390 18.27 -12.95 -19.05
N GLU A 391 19.24 -12.74 -18.19
CA GLU A 391 20.16 -11.62 -18.31
C GLU A 391 20.91 -11.65 -19.65
N GLY A 392 21.05 -10.48 -20.29
CA GLY A 392 21.70 -10.33 -21.60
C GLY A 392 20.82 -10.61 -22.81
N GLU A 393 19.56 -11.06 -22.65
CA GLU A 393 18.60 -11.12 -23.75
C GLU A 393 18.20 -9.71 -24.20
N ASN A 394 18.00 -9.51 -25.51
CA ASN A 394 17.56 -8.21 -26.03
C ASN A 394 16.05 -8.21 -26.25
N VAL A 395 15.33 -7.35 -25.51
CA VAL A 395 13.87 -7.17 -25.64
C VAL A 395 13.55 -5.95 -26.50
N VAL A 396 12.51 -6.06 -27.30
CA VAL A 396 12.02 -4.96 -28.14
C VAL A 396 11.33 -3.93 -27.26
N VAL A 397 11.80 -2.68 -27.33
CA VAL A 397 11.28 -1.54 -26.56
C VAL A 397 10.45 -0.57 -27.42
N LYS A 398 10.67 -0.58 -28.74
CA LYS A 398 9.92 0.19 -29.73
C LYS A 398 9.58 -0.68 -30.93
N GLY A 399 8.40 -0.53 -31.49
CA GLY A 399 7.93 -1.37 -32.62
C GLY A 399 7.26 -2.69 -32.20
N ASN A 400 7.17 -3.00 -30.91
CA ASN A 400 6.58 -4.21 -30.35
C ASN A 400 5.13 -4.45 -30.81
N PHE A 401 4.28 -3.41 -30.87
CA PHE A 401 2.90 -3.50 -31.39
C PHE A 401 2.86 -3.86 -32.88
N LYS A 402 3.81 -3.37 -33.69
CA LYS A 402 3.89 -3.71 -35.13
C LYS A 402 4.27 -5.18 -35.32
N ILE A 403 5.18 -5.69 -34.47
CA ILE A 403 5.55 -7.10 -34.43
C ILE A 403 4.35 -7.96 -34.04
N ASP A 404 3.62 -7.57 -32.97
CA ASP A 404 2.44 -8.27 -32.50
C ASP A 404 1.34 -8.33 -33.56
N SER A 405 1.04 -7.21 -34.21
CA SER A 405 0.07 -7.14 -35.31
C SER A 405 0.48 -8.03 -36.50
N SER A 406 1.77 -8.11 -36.82
CA SER A 406 2.26 -8.99 -37.88
C SER A 406 2.08 -10.45 -37.52
N LEU A 407 2.30 -10.85 -36.26
CA LEU A 407 2.04 -12.21 -35.76
C LEU A 407 0.55 -12.56 -35.79
N GLN A 408 -0.31 -11.60 -35.40
CA GLN A 408 -1.77 -11.78 -35.48
C GLN A 408 -2.23 -12.01 -36.93
N ILE A 409 -1.72 -11.24 -37.87
CA ILE A 409 -2.03 -11.42 -39.31
C ILE A 409 -1.60 -12.82 -39.81
N LEU A 410 -0.47 -13.31 -39.33
CA LEU A 410 0.06 -14.65 -39.66
C LEU A 410 -0.60 -15.78 -38.87
N ALA A 411 -1.59 -15.49 -38.04
CA ALA A 411 -2.23 -16.44 -37.10
C ALA A 411 -1.23 -17.21 -36.22
N LYS A 412 -0.15 -16.55 -35.84
CA LYS A 412 0.85 -17.05 -34.89
C LYS A 412 0.48 -16.56 -33.45
N PRO A 413 1.04 -17.20 -32.41
CA PRO A 413 0.86 -16.75 -31.05
C PRO A 413 1.25 -15.28 -30.89
N SER A 414 0.37 -14.51 -30.29
CA SER A 414 0.48 -13.05 -30.12
C SER A 414 -0.07 -12.64 -28.77
N MET A 415 -0.03 -11.35 -28.47
CA MET A 415 -0.63 -10.78 -27.27
C MET A 415 -2.10 -11.22 -27.08
N MET A 416 -2.89 -11.27 -28.16
CA MET A 416 -4.32 -11.63 -28.12
C MET A 416 -4.57 -13.15 -28.29
N MET A 417 -3.64 -13.90 -28.90
CA MET A 417 -3.77 -15.34 -29.14
C MET A 417 -2.63 -16.09 -28.42
N PRO A 418 -2.88 -16.66 -27.23
CA PRO A 418 -1.86 -17.42 -26.51
C PRO A 418 -1.43 -18.69 -27.25
N THR A 419 -0.18 -19.12 -27.03
CA THR A 419 0.26 -20.47 -27.35
C THR A 419 -0.60 -21.47 -26.58
N SER A 420 -1.27 -22.39 -27.28
CA SER A 420 -2.01 -23.48 -26.66
C SER A 420 -1.03 -24.45 -26.01
N GLY A 421 -0.54 -24.14 -24.81
CA GLY A 421 0.43 -25.03 -24.17
C GLY A 421 1.30 -24.38 -23.08
N SER A 422 0.73 -23.63 -22.15
CA SER A 422 1.35 -23.40 -20.83
C SER A 422 0.37 -22.71 -19.89
N THR A 423 -0.59 -23.47 -19.40
CA THR A 423 -1.28 -23.17 -18.15
C THR A 423 -0.72 -24.12 -17.09
N ASP A 424 0.49 -23.83 -16.62
CA ASP A 424 0.94 -24.31 -15.31
C ASP A 424 0.82 -23.17 -14.31
N GLY A 425 -0.42 -22.90 -13.94
CA GLY A 425 -0.75 -22.33 -12.64
C GLY A 425 -0.77 -23.48 -11.65
N ASN A 426 0.33 -23.66 -10.95
CA ASN A 426 0.48 -24.65 -9.90
C ASN A 426 -0.49 -24.32 -8.73
N ILE A 427 -1.71 -24.83 -8.83
CA ILE A 427 -2.55 -25.07 -7.66
C ILE A 427 -2.16 -26.48 -7.22
N SER A 428 -1.45 -26.55 -6.11
CA SER A 428 -1.19 -27.80 -5.39
C SER A 428 -2.52 -28.46 -5.03
N GLY A 429 -2.93 -29.40 -5.84
CA GLY A 429 -4.08 -30.25 -5.67
C GLY A 429 -3.79 -31.55 -6.38
N GLU A 430 -3.83 -32.63 -5.65
CA GLU A 430 -3.58 -34.02 -5.99
C GLU A 430 -3.79 -34.39 -7.46
N LYS A 431 -2.78 -35.05 -8.03
CA LYS A 431 -2.86 -35.71 -9.34
C LYS A 431 -3.97 -36.76 -9.32
N ILE A 432 -5.13 -36.41 -9.84
CA ILE A 432 -6.12 -37.38 -10.23
C ILE A 432 -5.69 -37.91 -11.61
N ASN A 433 -5.18 -39.13 -11.65
CA ASN A 433 -4.96 -39.86 -12.87
C ASN A 433 -6.31 -40.13 -13.54
N VAL A 434 -6.66 -39.33 -14.53
CA VAL A 434 -7.81 -39.62 -15.39
C VAL A 434 -7.24 -40.30 -16.65
N SER A 435 -7.45 -41.61 -16.73
CA SER A 435 -7.24 -42.38 -17.95
C SER A 435 -8.17 -41.86 -19.06
N THR A 436 -7.57 -41.47 -20.16
CA THR A 436 -8.21 -40.96 -21.37
C THR A 436 -9.07 -42.04 -22.03
N SER A 437 -10.37 -42.04 -21.72
CA SER A 437 -11.40 -42.56 -22.63
C SER A 437 -12.56 -41.53 -22.58
N ALA A 438 -12.65 -40.72 -23.63
CA ALA A 438 -13.70 -39.73 -23.78
C ALA A 438 -15.03 -40.44 -24.07
N THR A 439 -15.72 -40.86 -23.00
CA THR A 439 -17.13 -41.20 -23.05
C THR A 439 -17.91 -39.94 -22.68
N LEU A 440 -18.84 -39.52 -23.53
CA LEU A 440 -19.80 -38.42 -23.29
C LEU A 440 -20.45 -38.58 -21.92
N PRO A 441 -20.66 -37.46 -21.17
CA PRO A 441 -21.54 -37.48 -20.01
C PRO A 441 -22.93 -37.94 -20.49
N GLY A 442 -23.46 -38.97 -19.89
CA GLY A 442 -24.80 -39.46 -20.22
C GLY A 442 -25.86 -38.38 -19.97
N GLU A 443 -26.98 -38.45 -20.68
CA GLU A 443 -28.11 -37.51 -20.47
C GLU A 443 -28.53 -37.40 -18.99
N GLU A 444 -28.42 -38.47 -18.23
CA GLU A 444 -28.72 -38.54 -16.80
C GLU A 444 -27.75 -37.66 -15.94
N ILE A 445 -26.48 -37.59 -16.32
CA ILE A 445 -25.50 -36.76 -15.62
C ILE A 445 -25.80 -35.28 -15.86
N MET A 446 -26.17 -34.90 -17.09
CA MET A 446 -26.56 -33.52 -17.41
C MET A 446 -27.82 -33.09 -16.69
N GLN A 447 -28.85 -33.95 -16.62
CA GLN A 447 -30.07 -33.67 -15.89
C GLN A 447 -29.83 -33.49 -14.39
N SER A 448 -28.98 -34.35 -13.80
CA SER A 448 -28.58 -34.23 -12.39
C SER A 448 -27.82 -32.91 -12.13
N TYR A 449 -26.90 -32.56 -13.04
CA TYR A 449 -26.18 -31.29 -12.97
C TYR A 449 -27.12 -30.07 -13.03
N PHE A 450 -28.05 -30.03 -13.96
CA PHE A 450 -29.04 -28.93 -14.07
C PHE A 450 -29.96 -28.87 -12.84
N SER A 451 -30.30 -30.01 -12.25
CA SER A 451 -31.06 -30.06 -11.01
C SER A 451 -30.28 -29.47 -9.81
N ILE A 452 -28.99 -29.73 -9.73
CA ILE A 452 -28.10 -29.12 -8.72
C ILE A 452 -27.97 -27.61 -8.97
N HIS A 453 -27.74 -27.20 -10.23
CA HIS A 453 -27.70 -25.80 -10.62
C HIS A 453 -28.95 -25.05 -10.14
N LYS A 454 -30.12 -25.59 -10.44
CA LYS A 454 -31.43 -25.00 -10.04
C LYS A 454 -31.56 -24.93 -8.52
N ALA A 455 -31.20 -25.99 -7.79
CA ALA A 455 -31.28 -26.00 -6.33
C ALA A 455 -30.36 -24.94 -5.70
N LEU A 456 -29.12 -24.76 -6.19
CA LEU A 456 -28.20 -23.75 -5.71
C LEU A 456 -28.60 -22.32 -6.08
N SER A 457 -29.25 -22.12 -7.23
CA SER A 457 -29.80 -20.82 -7.63
C SER A 457 -31.02 -20.40 -6.80
N GLU A 458 -31.70 -21.34 -6.17
CA GLU A 458 -32.83 -21.14 -5.28
C GLU A 458 -32.48 -21.30 -3.78
N ASP A 459 -31.19 -21.32 -3.43
CA ASP A 459 -30.64 -21.44 -2.07
C ASP A 459 -31.04 -22.73 -1.32
N ARG A 460 -31.38 -23.81 -2.04
CA ARG A 460 -31.84 -25.08 -1.49
C ARG A 460 -30.68 -26.08 -1.36
N LEU A 461 -29.94 -26.01 -0.24
CA LEU A 461 -28.75 -26.84 0.00
C LEU A 461 -29.10 -28.35 0.04
N ASP A 462 -30.14 -28.74 0.77
CA ASP A 462 -30.49 -30.16 0.95
C ASP A 462 -30.83 -30.84 -0.39
N ASP A 463 -31.53 -30.14 -1.27
CA ASP A 463 -31.84 -30.64 -2.61
C ASP A 463 -30.58 -30.76 -3.47
N ALA A 464 -29.68 -29.79 -3.39
CA ALA A 464 -28.41 -29.83 -4.13
C ALA A 464 -27.53 -31.00 -3.69
N VAL A 465 -27.40 -31.23 -2.38
CA VAL A 465 -26.65 -32.34 -1.81
C VAL A 465 -27.27 -33.69 -2.18
N LYS A 466 -28.58 -33.80 -2.12
CA LYS A 466 -29.32 -35.01 -2.49
C LYS A 466 -29.13 -35.35 -3.97
N GLN A 467 -29.22 -34.37 -4.87
CA GLN A 467 -28.99 -34.56 -6.30
C GLN A 467 -27.52 -34.86 -6.61
N ALA A 468 -26.59 -34.32 -5.85
CA ALA A 468 -25.17 -34.61 -5.99
C ALA A 468 -24.83 -36.09 -5.67
N ALA A 469 -25.60 -36.74 -4.79
CA ALA A 469 -25.42 -38.15 -4.48
C ALA A 469 -25.80 -39.08 -5.66
N SER A 470 -26.60 -38.60 -6.61
CA SER A 470 -26.94 -39.34 -7.85
C SER A 470 -25.97 -39.09 -9.00
N LEU A 471 -25.03 -38.16 -8.87
CA LEU A 471 -23.95 -37.95 -9.84
C LEU A 471 -22.91 -39.08 -9.74
N ASP A 472 -22.33 -39.42 -10.90
CA ASP A 472 -21.19 -40.38 -10.96
C ASP A 472 -20.07 -39.92 -10.01
N ASN A 473 -19.42 -40.90 -9.33
CA ASN A 473 -18.32 -40.66 -8.39
C ASN A 473 -17.19 -39.80 -8.93
N ARG A 474 -17.06 -39.66 -10.24
CA ARG A 474 -16.11 -38.76 -10.91
C ARG A 474 -16.36 -37.27 -10.63
N TYR A 475 -17.62 -36.89 -10.31
CA TYR A 475 -18.05 -35.51 -10.13
C TYR A 475 -18.61 -35.20 -8.72
N SER A 476 -18.96 -36.22 -7.93
CA SER A 476 -19.81 -36.06 -6.75
C SER A 476 -19.09 -35.95 -5.41
N SER A 477 -17.80 -36.27 -5.32
CA SER A 477 -17.13 -36.63 -4.06
C SER A 477 -17.15 -35.56 -2.96
N ASN A 478 -17.23 -34.27 -3.31
CA ASN A 478 -17.16 -33.19 -2.33
C ASN A 478 -18.50 -32.44 -2.16
N LEU A 479 -19.36 -32.39 -3.17
CA LEU A 479 -20.62 -31.64 -3.09
C LEU A 479 -21.64 -32.37 -2.24
N SER A 480 -21.71 -33.70 -2.30
CA SER A 480 -22.62 -34.53 -1.48
C SER A 480 -22.31 -34.48 0.01
N SER A 481 -21.12 -34.06 0.41
CA SER A 481 -20.70 -33.90 1.81
C SER A 481 -20.72 -32.45 2.32
N SER A 482 -21.15 -31.50 1.49
CA SER A 482 -21.17 -30.07 1.84
C SER A 482 -22.18 -29.75 2.93
N LYS A 483 -21.75 -29.04 3.97
CA LYS A 483 -22.58 -28.68 5.14
C LYS A 483 -23.18 -27.27 5.05
N ASP A 484 -22.74 -26.45 4.12
CA ASP A 484 -23.19 -25.08 3.92
C ASP A 484 -23.23 -24.70 2.43
N LEU A 485 -24.01 -23.68 2.10
CA LEU A 485 -24.17 -23.20 0.72
C LEU A 485 -22.88 -22.69 0.10
N LYS A 486 -21.97 -22.12 0.88
CA LYS A 486 -20.70 -21.60 0.36
C LYS A 486 -19.82 -22.73 -0.16
N THR A 487 -19.61 -23.74 0.66
CA THR A 487 -18.83 -24.93 0.30
C THR A 487 -19.48 -25.71 -0.85
N ALA A 488 -20.82 -25.79 -0.87
CA ALA A 488 -21.54 -26.44 -1.96
C ALA A 488 -21.34 -25.68 -3.30
N ARG A 489 -21.36 -24.36 -3.30
CA ARG A 489 -21.12 -23.51 -4.48
C ARG A 489 -19.67 -23.60 -4.99
N GLU A 490 -18.69 -23.66 -4.09
CA GLU A 490 -17.29 -23.87 -4.44
C GLU A 490 -17.10 -25.24 -5.12
N ASN A 491 -17.65 -26.29 -4.57
CA ASN A 491 -17.62 -27.64 -5.16
C ASN A 491 -18.37 -27.71 -6.49
N PHE A 492 -19.48 -27.00 -6.63
CA PHE A 492 -20.22 -26.93 -7.89
C PHE A 492 -19.42 -26.26 -9.01
N ALA A 493 -18.61 -25.24 -8.70
CA ALA A 493 -17.74 -24.60 -9.69
C ALA A 493 -16.69 -25.57 -10.24
N ILE A 494 -16.18 -26.48 -9.40
CA ILE A 494 -15.24 -27.54 -9.82
C ILE A 494 -15.93 -28.51 -10.76
N ILE A 495 -17.16 -28.95 -10.43
CA ILE A 495 -17.97 -29.86 -11.27
C ILE A 495 -18.26 -29.18 -12.62
N SER A 496 -18.66 -27.91 -12.63
CA SER A 496 -18.92 -27.14 -13.85
C SER A 496 -17.70 -27.11 -14.77
N THR A 497 -16.49 -26.96 -14.19
CA THR A 497 -15.24 -26.94 -14.93
C THR A 497 -14.91 -28.30 -15.56
N GLY A 498 -15.10 -29.38 -14.83
CA GLY A 498 -14.89 -30.75 -15.32
C GLY A 498 -15.85 -31.10 -16.47
N LEU A 499 -17.13 -30.84 -16.24
CA LEU A 499 -18.20 -31.14 -17.21
C LEU A 499 -18.05 -30.31 -18.51
N TYR A 500 -17.71 -29.03 -18.41
CA TYR A 500 -17.49 -28.20 -19.59
C TYR A 500 -16.31 -28.71 -20.47
N ARG A 501 -15.23 -29.22 -19.87
CA ARG A 501 -14.11 -29.80 -20.62
C ARG A 501 -14.56 -31.00 -21.45
N GLU A 502 -15.35 -31.88 -20.88
CA GLU A 502 -15.87 -33.08 -21.60
C GLU A 502 -16.86 -32.68 -22.69
N ILE A 503 -17.77 -31.76 -22.43
CA ILE A 503 -18.72 -31.23 -23.40
C ILE A 503 -18.00 -30.54 -24.55
N SER A 504 -16.97 -29.73 -24.26
CA SER A 504 -16.19 -29.04 -25.30
C SER A 504 -15.41 -30.00 -26.20
N ALA A 505 -14.93 -31.10 -25.65
CA ALA A 505 -14.25 -32.16 -26.43
C ALA A 505 -15.22 -32.95 -27.33
N ALA A 506 -16.51 -33.00 -26.97
CA ALA A 506 -17.52 -33.84 -27.61
C ALA A 506 -18.64 -33.03 -28.33
N ARG A 507 -18.41 -31.77 -28.71
CA ARG A 507 -19.39 -30.81 -29.27
C ARG A 507 -20.34 -31.36 -30.34
N LYS A 508 -19.86 -32.27 -31.22
CA LYS A 508 -20.66 -32.82 -32.33
C LYS A 508 -21.68 -33.90 -31.93
N LYS A 509 -21.81 -34.23 -30.64
CA LYS A 509 -22.64 -35.34 -30.18
C LYS A 509 -23.67 -34.98 -29.10
N ILE A 510 -23.81 -33.68 -28.76
CA ILE A 510 -24.70 -33.21 -27.70
C ILE A 510 -26.07 -32.93 -28.34
N ARG A 511 -27.12 -33.64 -27.86
CA ARG A 511 -28.50 -33.54 -28.39
C ARG A 511 -29.38 -32.53 -27.68
N MET A 512 -28.85 -31.82 -26.66
CA MET A 512 -29.56 -30.82 -25.89
C MET A 512 -28.85 -29.47 -25.92
N PRO A 513 -29.58 -28.33 -25.88
CA PRO A 513 -28.98 -27.03 -25.81
C PRO A 513 -28.28 -26.85 -24.43
N VAL A 514 -27.04 -26.39 -24.45
CA VAL A 514 -26.27 -26.07 -23.24
C VAL A 514 -25.75 -24.64 -23.38
N TYR A 515 -26.01 -23.83 -22.40
CA TYR A 515 -25.57 -22.43 -22.33
C TYR A 515 -24.54 -22.27 -21.25
N ARG A 516 -23.43 -21.64 -21.58
CA ARG A 516 -22.35 -21.31 -20.62
C ARG A 516 -22.45 -19.86 -20.21
N PHE A 517 -22.61 -19.62 -18.92
CA PHE A 517 -22.64 -18.30 -18.32
C PHE A 517 -21.43 -18.08 -17.45
N PHE A 518 -21.04 -16.82 -17.25
CA PHE A 518 -19.94 -16.41 -16.39
C PHE A 518 -20.36 -15.28 -15.46
N CYS A 519 -20.03 -15.40 -14.16
CA CYS A 519 -20.21 -14.34 -13.19
C CYS A 519 -18.84 -13.82 -12.73
N PRO A 520 -18.46 -12.57 -13.03
CA PRO A 520 -17.15 -12.02 -12.65
C PRO A 520 -17.01 -11.80 -11.14
N MET A 521 -18.14 -11.65 -10.43
CA MET A 521 -18.15 -11.35 -8.99
C MET A 521 -18.12 -12.60 -8.10
N ALA A 522 -18.24 -13.80 -8.66
CA ALA A 522 -18.23 -15.03 -7.86
C ALA A 522 -16.88 -15.22 -7.16
N PHE A 523 -16.91 -15.75 -5.91
CA PHE A 523 -15.73 -16.10 -5.11
C PHE A 523 -14.72 -14.94 -4.95
N ASP A 524 -15.19 -13.83 -4.38
CA ASP A 524 -14.37 -12.64 -4.10
C ASP A 524 -13.72 -12.06 -5.37
N ASN A 525 -14.53 -11.90 -6.43
CA ASN A 525 -14.11 -11.37 -7.74
C ASN A 525 -13.11 -12.25 -8.52
N LYS A 526 -12.96 -13.53 -8.16
CA LYS A 526 -12.18 -14.49 -8.96
C LYS A 526 -12.91 -14.92 -10.22
N GLY A 527 -14.24 -14.79 -10.23
CA GLY A 527 -15.12 -15.19 -11.32
C GLY A 527 -15.31 -16.71 -11.38
N ALA A 528 -16.50 -17.12 -11.81
CA ALA A 528 -16.81 -18.53 -12.08
C ALA A 528 -17.86 -18.66 -13.18
N PHE A 529 -17.82 -19.76 -13.89
CA PHE A 529 -18.81 -20.08 -14.91
C PHE A 529 -19.64 -21.29 -14.49
N TRP A 530 -20.82 -21.40 -15.11
CA TRP A 530 -21.70 -22.56 -14.97
C TRP A 530 -22.36 -22.88 -16.31
N LEU A 531 -23.00 -24.04 -16.37
CA LEU A 531 -23.79 -24.49 -17.51
C LEU A 531 -25.26 -24.54 -17.11
N GLN A 532 -26.15 -24.21 -18.04
CA GLN A 532 -27.60 -24.38 -17.86
C GLN A 532 -28.27 -24.75 -19.20
N ASP A 533 -29.49 -25.23 -19.10
CA ASP A 533 -30.29 -25.77 -20.21
C ASP A 533 -31.11 -24.71 -20.97
N ASN A 534 -31.10 -23.48 -20.49
CA ASN A 534 -31.88 -22.37 -21.06
C ASN A 534 -31.08 -21.08 -21.09
N ASP A 535 -31.54 -20.07 -21.79
CA ASP A 535 -30.89 -18.77 -22.01
C ASP A 535 -31.20 -17.71 -20.93
N LYS A 536 -32.03 -18.04 -19.91
CA LYS A 536 -32.36 -17.11 -18.84
C LYS A 536 -31.41 -17.26 -17.67
N ILE A 537 -30.65 -16.23 -17.39
CA ILE A 537 -29.63 -16.23 -16.33
C ILE A 537 -30.22 -16.61 -14.98
N GLN A 538 -29.68 -17.66 -14.38
CA GLN A 538 -29.95 -18.12 -13.01
C GLN A 538 -28.61 -18.41 -12.32
N ASN A 539 -28.13 -17.48 -11.51
CA ASN A 539 -26.80 -17.58 -10.91
C ASN A 539 -26.77 -18.53 -9.70
N PRO A 540 -26.08 -19.67 -9.77
CA PRO A 540 -26.01 -20.62 -8.66
C PRO A 540 -25.08 -20.17 -7.54
N TYR A 541 -24.18 -19.22 -7.80
CA TYR A 541 -23.17 -18.78 -6.84
C TYR A 541 -23.68 -17.72 -5.86
N PHE A 542 -24.68 -16.93 -6.27
CA PHE A 542 -25.31 -15.90 -5.42
C PHE A 542 -26.75 -16.26 -5.03
N GLY A 543 -27.39 -17.20 -5.72
CA GLY A 543 -28.75 -17.63 -5.44
C GLY A 543 -29.75 -16.47 -5.51
N SER A 544 -30.67 -16.39 -4.56
CA SER A 544 -31.72 -15.38 -4.49
C SER A 544 -31.21 -13.94 -4.35
N VAL A 545 -30.00 -13.74 -3.79
CA VAL A 545 -29.41 -12.41 -3.55
C VAL A 545 -29.08 -11.68 -4.86
N MET A 546 -28.50 -12.39 -5.84
CA MET A 546 -28.17 -11.82 -7.16
C MET A 546 -28.39 -12.85 -8.27
N SER A 547 -29.61 -13.33 -8.42
CA SER A 547 -29.98 -14.41 -9.34
C SER A 547 -29.73 -14.10 -10.83
N LYS A 548 -29.66 -12.83 -11.21
CA LYS A 548 -29.44 -12.36 -12.60
C LYS A 548 -28.03 -11.84 -12.87
N CYS A 549 -27.10 -12.01 -11.94
CA CYS A 549 -25.71 -11.60 -12.15
C CYS A 549 -24.97 -12.63 -12.99
N GLY A 550 -24.47 -12.22 -14.16
CA GLY A 550 -23.73 -13.05 -15.10
C GLY A 550 -24.00 -12.64 -16.54
N GLU A 551 -23.17 -13.17 -17.43
CA GLU A 551 -23.29 -12.94 -18.88
C GLU A 551 -23.15 -14.25 -19.64
N LEU A 552 -23.91 -14.39 -20.74
CA LEU A 552 -23.82 -15.54 -21.63
C LEU A 552 -22.52 -15.46 -22.42
N GLN A 553 -21.66 -16.48 -22.28
CA GLN A 553 -20.39 -16.57 -23.01
C GLN A 553 -20.46 -17.47 -24.23
N GLU A 554 -21.24 -18.53 -24.15
CA GLU A 554 -21.28 -19.52 -25.22
C GLU A 554 -22.60 -20.28 -25.25
N SER A 555 -23.12 -20.54 -26.45
CA SER A 555 -24.22 -21.46 -26.69
C SER A 555 -23.72 -22.69 -27.45
N ILE A 556 -23.88 -23.86 -26.84
CA ILE A 556 -23.45 -25.14 -27.40
C ILE A 556 -24.72 -25.86 -27.85
N SER A 557 -25.02 -25.76 -29.13
CA SER A 557 -26.10 -26.50 -29.78
C SER A 557 -25.53 -27.28 -30.96
N GLU A 558 -26.22 -28.34 -31.41
CA GLU A 558 -25.92 -28.96 -32.69
C GLU A 558 -25.92 -27.88 -33.78
N THR A 559 -24.75 -27.62 -34.37
CA THR A 559 -24.70 -26.96 -35.68
C THR A 559 -24.92 -28.04 -36.74
N GLU A 560 -25.99 -27.90 -37.52
CA GLU A 560 -26.25 -28.65 -38.72
C GLU A 560 -25.03 -28.76 -39.67
#